data_fdac2f7ce134f9183ca6d35c05ade11d
#
_entry.id   fdac2f7ce134f9183ca6d35c05ade11d
#
_cell.length_a   1.000
_cell.length_b   1.000
_cell.length_c   1.000
_cell.angle_alpha   90.00
_cell.angle_beta   90.00
_cell.angle_gamma   90.00
#
_symmetry.space_group_name_H-M   'P 1'
#
loop_
_entity.id
_entity.type
_entity.pdbx_description
1 polymer ?
#
loop_
_entity_poly.entity_id
_entity_poly.type
_entity_poly.pdbx_seq_one_letter_code
_entity_poly.pdbx_strand_id
1 'polypeptide(L)'
;MLFKRVTRTDPEQVFIVVLNNESAAMIANQTCQWEPASASVDGVRVRDLDTANEYCFAGIVDAAIADGAYGLIQIYGYRSTSLVLTTDTSITTGVALVPVAAQDYLQSQNTVYTSSANFTRTPIFAVLLESITTSTGNVSRKIFIRAM
;
A
#
# COMPACT_ATOMS: atom_id res chain seq x y z
N MET A 1 23.31 7.41 -26.00
CA MET A 1 22.14 7.70 -25.13
C MET A 1 22.52 8.86 -24.22
N LEU A 2 21.89 10.02 -24.40
CA LEU A 2 22.18 11.21 -23.58
C LEU A 2 21.29 11.16 -22.33
N PHE A 3 21.87 10.88 -21.17
CA PHE A 3 21.19 11.03 -19.89
C PHE A 3 21.15 12.51 -19.51
N LYS A 4 20.00 13.13 -19.64
CA LYS A 4 19.79 14.47 -19.12
C LYS A 4 19.57 14.36 -17.60
N ARG A 5 20.49 14.93 -16.81
CA ARG A 5 20.29 15.05 -15.35
C ARG A 5 19.09 15.98 -15.10
N VAL A 6 17.99 15.42 -14.65
CA VAL A 6 16.84 16.21 -14.21
C VAL A 6 17.03 16.48 -12.72
N THR A 7 17.17 17.73 -12.34
CA THR A 7 17.12 18.14 -10.94
C THR A 7 15.65 18.16 -10.55
N ARG A 8 15.23 17.24 -9.68
CA ARG A 8 13.86 17.18 -9.16
C ARG A 8 13.81 17.91 -7.84
N THR A 9 12.89 18.85 -7.71
CA THR A 9 12.56 19.53 -6.45
C THR A 9 11.52 18.76 -5.66
N ASP A 10 10.66 18.02 -6.35
CA ASP A 10 9.56 17.26 -5.75
C ASP A 10 9.81 15.75 -5.82
N PRO A 11 9.35 14.98 -4.84
CA PRO A 11 9.42 13.52 -4.86
C PRO A 11 8.65 12.95 -6.06
N GLU A 12 9.20 11.90 -6.64
CA GLU A 12 8.51 11.20 -7.73
C GLU A 12 7.28 10.46 -7.19
N GLN A 13 6.15 10.61 -7.86
CA GLN A 13 4.90 9.91 -7.56
C GLN A 13 4.27 9.46 -8.88
N VAL A 14 3.75 8.22 -8.89
CA VAL A 14 3.00 7.68 -10.03
C VAL A 14 1.62 7.27 -9.56
N PHE A 15 0.61 7.78 -10.23
CA PHE A 15 -0.80 7.47 -9.97
C PHE A 15 -1.43 6.79 -11.18
N ILE A 16 -2.40 5.94 -10.91
CA ILE A 16 -3.26 5.35 -11.94
C ILE A 16 -4.72 5.56 -11.58
N VAL A 17 -5.56 5.60 -12.61
CA VAL A 17 -7.02 5.66 -12.47
C VAL A 17 -7.54 4.25 -12.26
N VAL A 18 -8.37 4.05 -11.24
CA VAL A 18 -9.01 2.79 -10.92
C VAL A 18 -10.50 2.98 -10.65
N LEU A 19 -11.26 1.90 -10.78
CA LEU A 19 -12.68 1.81 -10.42
C LEU A 19 -12.80 1.11 -9.07
N ASN A 20 -13.41 1.77 -8.10
CA ASN A 20 -13.76 1.11 -6.83
C ASN A 20 -14.88 0.08 -7.10
N ASN A 21 -14.59 -1.19 -6.90
CA ASN A 21 -15.53 -2.30 -7.04
C ASN A 21 -15.89 -2.94 -5.67
N GLU A 22 -15.62 -2.23 -4.59
CA GLU A 22 -16.07 -2.60 -3.26
C GLU A 22 -17.51 -2.13 -3.04
N SER A 23 -18.28 -2.79 -2.21
CA SER A 23 -19.65 -2.38 -1.88
C SER A 23 -19.73 -1.15 -0.96
N ALA A 24 -18.59 -0.53 -0.69
CA ALA A 24 -18.44 0.63 0.18
C ALA A 24 -17.46 1.66 -0.41
N ALA A 25 -17.46 2.86 0.13
CA ALA A 25 -16.47 3.85 -0.23
C ALA A 25 -15.11 3.50 0.36
N MET A 26 -14.06 3.52 -0.46
CA MET A 26 -12.67 3.48 -0.01
C MET A 26 -12.27 4.81 0.60
N ILE A 27 -11.52 4.81 1.69
CA ILE A 27 -11.03 6.01 2.36
C ILE A 27 -9.64 6.41 1.85
N ALA A 28 -9.28 7.67 2.02
CA ALA A 28 -7.94 8.16 1.70
C ALA A 28 -6.87 7.45 2.55
N ASN A 29 -5.72 7.18 1.96
CA ASN A 29 -4.55 6.49 2.56
C ASN A 29 -4.75 4.98 2.85
N GLN A 30 -5.88 4.42 2.49
CA GLN A 30 -6.18 3.01 2.60
C GLN A 30 -5.38 2.21 1.56
N THR A 31 -4.98 1.00 1.93
CA THR A 31 -4.42 0.01 0.99
C THR A 31 -5.53 -0.62 0.16
N CYS A 32 -5.25 -0.93 -1.10
CA CYS A 32 -6.19 -1.63 -1.97
C CYS A 32 -5.49 -2.70 -2.82
N GLN A 33 -6.27 -3.64 -3.31
CA GLN A 33 -5.84 -4.72 -4.19
C GLN A 33 -6.58 -4.68 -5.52
N TRP A 34 -5.96 -5.28 -6.54
CA TRP A 34 -6.67 -5.60 -7.78
C TRP A 34 -7.79 -6.61 -7.49
N GLU A 35 -8.91 -6.46 -8.19
CA GLU A 35 -10.04 -7.38 -8.08
C GLU A 35 -9.76 -8.67 -8.88
N PRO A 36 -9.36 -9.79 -8.20
CA PRO A 36 -8.97 -11.01 -8.92
C PRO A 36 -10.15 -11.93 -9.22
N ALA A 37 -11.29 -11.72 -8.55
CA ALA A 37 -12.42 -12.65 -8.58
C ALA A 37 -13.55 -12.20 -9.54
N SER A 38 -13.43 -11.04 -10.16
CA SER A 38 -14.45 -10.54 -11.07
C SER A 38 -14.41 -11.29 -12.41
N ALA A 39 -15.57 -11.66 -12.94
CA ALA A 39 -15.70 -12.16 -14.29
C ALA A 39 -15.24 -11.15 -15.37
N SER A 40 -15.07 -9.89 -14.97
CA SER A 40 -14.60 -8.78 -15.81
C SER A 40 -13.26 -8.27 -15.29
N VAL A 41 -12.23 -9.14 -15.26
CA VAL A 41 -10.87 -8.76 -14.92
C VAL A 41 -10.32 -7.86 -16.03
N ASP A 42 -10.43 -6.56 -15.85
CA ASP A 42 -10.08 -5.55 -16.85
C ASP A 42 -8.78 -4.77 -16.47
N GLY A 43 -8.19 -5.09 -15.31
CA GLY A 43 -7.01 -4.39 -14.79
C GLY A 43 -7.27 -2.96 -14.32
N VAL A 44 -8.54 -2.60 -14.13
CA VAL A 44 -8.96 -1.27 -13.67
C VAL A 44 -9.63 -1.33 -12.31
N ARG A 45 -10.25 -2.47 -11.96
CA ARG A 45 -11.03 -2.62 -10.73
C ARG A 45 -10.16 -2.93 -9.54
N VAL A 46 -10.41 -2.20 -8.47
CA VAL A 46 -9.77 -2.41 -7.17
C VAL A 46 -10.83 -2.57 -6.09
N ARG A 47 -10.43 -3.20 -5.00
CA ARG A 47 -11.24 -3.40 -3.80
C ARG A 47 -10.37 -3.37 -2.55
N ASP A 48 -10.99 -3.47 -1.38
CA ASP A 48 -10.29 -3.65 -0.12
C ASP A 48 -9.46 -4.94 -0.11
N LEU A 49 -8.44 -4.99 0.73
CA LEU A 49 -7.62 -6.18 0.89
C LEU A 49 -8.42 -7.34 1.48
N ASP A 50 -8.45 -8.45 0.75
CA ASP A 50 -9.12 -9.68 1.16
C ASP A 50 -8.13 -10.61 1.90
N THR A 51 -8.66 -11.57 2.65
CA THR A 51 -7.91 -12.54 3.46
C THR A 51 -7.03 -13.49 2.64
N ALA A 52 -7.26 -13.62 1.34
CA ALA A 52 -6.55 -14.58 0.48
C ALA A 52 -5.65 -13.93 -0.58
N ASN A 53 -5.68 -12.61 -0.75
CA ASN A 53 -5.14 -11.96 -1.96
C ASN A 53 -4.16 -10.82 -1.66
N GLU A 54 -3.42 -10.89 -0.58
CA GLU A 54 -2.38 -9.90 -0.20
C GLU A 54 -1.35 -9.66 -1.31
N TYR A 55 -1.14 -10.65 -2.18
CA TYR A 55 -0.23 -10.57 -3.32
C TYR A 55 -0.74 -9.68 -4.45
N CYS A 56 -2.04 -9.39 -4.45
CA CYS A 56 -2.69 -8.56 -5.45
C CYS A 56 -2.68 -7.07 -5.08
N PHE A 57 -1.80 -6.64 -4.18
CA PHE A 57 -1.68 -5.24 -3.78
C PHE A 57 -1.58 -4.33 -5.00
N ALA A 58 -2.51 -3.39 -5.13
CA ALA A 58 -2.57 -2.45 -6.24
C ALA A 58 -1.89 -1.12 -5.92
N GLY A 59 -2.06 -0.64 -4.69
CA GLY A 59 -1.52 0.65 -4.29
C GLY A 59 -2.23 1.25 -3.08
N ILE A 60 -2.11 2.56 -2.94
CA ILE A 60 -2.71 3.33 -1.85
C ILE A 60 -3.66 4.38 -2.41
N VAL A 61 -4.87 4.40 -1.90
CA VAL A 61 -5.93 5.34 -2.29
C VAL A 61 -5.52 6.77 -1.98
N ASP A 62 -5.59 7.65 -2.99
CA ASP A 62 -5.16 9.04 -2.85
C ASP A 62 -6.21 9.89 -2.12
N ALA A 63 -7.43 9.87 -2.60
CA ALA A 63 -8.59 10.51 -1.99
C ALA A 63 -9.74 9.51 -1.95
N ALA A 64 -10.72 9.73 -1.08
CA ALA A 64 -11.86 8.82 -0.95
C ALA A 64 -12.53 8.56 -2.31
N ILE A 65 -12.83 7.28 -2.59
CA ILE A 65 -13.45 6.84 -3.84
C ILE A 65 -14.77 6.16 -3.49
N ALA A 66 -15.89 6.75 -3.89
CA ALA A 66 -17.20 6.15 -3.67
C ALA A 66 -17.33 4.79 -4.38
N ASP A 67 -18.24 3.94 -3.89
CA ASP A 67 -18.58 2.68 -4.56
C ASP A 67 -18.99 2.93 -6.02
N GLY A 68 -18.46 2.12 -6.94
CA GLY A 68 -18.70 2.24 -8.37
C GLY A 68 -18.10 3.49 -9.04
N ALA A 69 -17.33 4.32 -8.33
CA ALA A 69 -16.70 5.52 -8.87
C ALA A 69 -15.24 5.28 -9.28
N TYR A 70 -14.77 6.13 -10.20
CA TYR A 70 -13.34 6.19 -10.55
C TYR A 70 -12.60 7.13 -9.61
N GLY A 71 -11.35 6.77 -9.29
CA GLY A 71 -10.45 7.57 -8.48
C GLY A 71 -9.00 7.26 -8.77
N LEU A 72 -8.10 7.88 -7.99
CA LEU A 72 -6.66 7.69 -8.13
C LEU A 72 -6.10 6.85 -6.98
N ILE A 73 -5.22 5.92 -7.34
CA ILE A 73 -4.34 5.24 -6.39
C ILE A 73 -2.88 5.54 -6.75
N GLN A 74 -2.06 5.69 -5.72
CA GLN A 74 -0.61 5.80 -5.89
C GLN A 74 0.02 4.41 -5.92
N ILE A 75 0.79 4.13 -6.98
CA ILE A 75 1.44 2.83 -7.21
C ILE A 75 2.95 2.87 -7.02
N TYR A 76 3.55 4.05 -7.05
CA TYR A 76 4.99 4.21 -6.92
C TYR A 76 5.36 5.58 -6.33
N GLY A 77 6.48 5.60 -5.62
CA GLY A 77 7.14 6.80 -5.17
C GLY A 77 6.83 7.20 -3.71
N TYR A 78 7.26 8.41 -3.38
CA TYR A 78 7.09 8.95 -2.03
C TYR A 78 5.63 9.26 -1.72
N ARG A 79 5.20 8.88 -0.50
CA ARG A 79 3.92 9.29 0.08
C ARG A 79 4.12 9.77 1.50
N SER A 80 3.62 10.97 1.80
CA SER A 80 3.76 11.58 3.13
C SER A 80 2.78 11.01 4.16
N THR A 81 1.67 10.43 3.68
CA THR A 81 0.61 9.89 4.51
C THR A 81 0.21 8.50 4.00
N SER A 82 0.34 7.49 4.84
CA SER A 82 -0.15 6.14 4.59
C SER A 82 -0.49 5.51 5.93
N LEU A 83 -1.54 4.71 5.99
CA LEU A 83 -1.89 4.00 7.20
C LEU A 83 -0.89 2.86 7.44
N VAL A 84 -0.20 2.92 8.57
CA VAL A 84 0.76 1.88 8.98
C VAL A 84 0.44 1.48 10.43
N LEU A 85 0.23 0.20 10.64
CA LEU A 85 0.10 -0.35 11.98
C LEU A 85 1.49 -0.72 12.52
N THR A 86 1.76 -0.28 13.72
CA THR A 86 2.96 -0.61 14.45
C THR A 86 2.57 -1.30 15.75
N THR A 87 2.57 -2.62 15.73
CA THR A 87 2.38 -3.44 16.94
C THR A 87 3.69 -3.63 17.69
N ASP A 88 4.81 -3.35 17.04
CA ASP A 88 6.14 -3.48 17.64
C ASP A 88 6.51 -2.24 18.45
N THR A 89 7.33 -2.44 19.46
CA THR A 89 7.75 -1.39 20.39
C THR A 89 8.60 -0.29 19.74
N SER A 90 9.25 -0.59 18.62
CA SER A 90 9.92 0.40 17.77
C SER A 90 10.19 -0.18 16.38
N ILE A 91 9.92 0.60 15.34
CA ILE A 91 10.26 0.27 13.97
C ILE A 91 11.19 1.34 13.43
N THR A 92 12.31 0.91 12.86
CA THR A 92 13.30 1.82 12.29
C THR A 92 13.00 2.15 10.84
N THR A 93 13.51 3.28 10.37
CA THR A 93 13.53 3.65 8.95
C THR A 93 14.14 2.53 8.10
N GLY A 94 13.59 2.29 6.92
CA GLY A 94 14.08 1.28 5.99
C GLY A 94 13.42 -0.10 6.14
N VAL A 95 12.54 -0.28 7.12
CA VAL A 95 11.80 -1.54 7.28
C VAL A 95 10.84 -1.75 6.12
N ALA A 96 10.83 -2.98 5.61
CA ALA A 96 9.88 -3.42 4.60
C ALA A 96 8.47 -3.48 5.17
N LEU A 97 7.53 -2.93 4.42
CA LEU A 97 6.11 -2.93 4.74
C LEU A 97 5.36 -3.82 3.76
N VAL A 98 4.39 -4.56 4.29
CA VAL A 98 3.51 -5.46 3.55
C VAL A 98 2.05 -5.15 3.85
N PRO A 99 1.15 -5.35 2.90
CA PRO A 99 -0.28 -5.28 3.17
C PRO A 99 -0.68 -6.41 4.12
N VAL A 100 -1.74 -6.18 4.88
CA VAL A 100 -2.27 -7.16 5.83
C VAL A 100 -3.67 -7.55 5.38
N ALA A 101 -3.94 -8.85 5.35
CA ALA A 101 -5.22 -9.43 4.95
C ALA A 101 -6.39 -8.81 5.72
N ALA A 102 -7.43 -8.40 4.98
CA ALA A 102 -8.65 -7.79 5.51
C ALA A 102 -8.40 -6.52 6.37
N GLN A 103 -7.34 -5.77 6.05
CA GLN A 103 -6.99 -4.54 6.76
C GLN A 103 -6.66 -3.40 5.80
N ASP A 104 -6.89 -2.17 6.22
CA ASP A 104 -6.69 -0.95 5.43
C ASP A 104 -5.27 -0.37 5.52
N TYR A 105 -4.35 -1.06 6.18
CA TYR A 105 -3.04 -0.55 6.52
C TYR A 105 -1.90 -1.48 6.08
N LEU A 106 -0.71 -0.92 6.03
CA LEU A 106 0.54 -1.66 5.91
C LEU A 106 1.11 -1.99 7.29
N GLN A 107 1.81 -3.10 7.38
CA GLN A 107 2.50 -3.52 8.60
C GLN A 107 3.94 -3.92 8.31
N SER A 108 4.80 -3.88 9.33
CA SER A 108 6.17 -4.38 9.23
C SER A 108 6.18 -5.86 8.85
N GLN A 109 6.98 -6.23 7.87
CA GLN A 109 7.14 -7.61 7.43
C GLN A 109 7.55 -8.55 8.58
N ASN A 110 8.38 -8.07 9.51
CA ASN A 110 8.84 -8.85 10.65
C ASN A 110 7.71 -9.22 11.61
N THR A 111 6.68 -8.38 11.71
CA THR A 111 5.54 -8.63 12.59
C THR A 111 4.57 -9.64 12.00
N VAL A 112 4.39 -9.62 10.70
CA VAL A 112 3.46 -10.52 9.99
C VAL A 112 3.99 -11.94 9.91
N TYR A 113 5.33 -12.12 9.83
CA TYR A 113 5.96 -13.41 9.54
C TYR A 113 6.86 -13.92 10.66
N THR A 114 6.41 -13.88 11.91
CA THR A 114 7.16 -14.35 13.08
C THR A 114 7.26 -15.88 13.20
N SER A 115 6.52 -16.67 12.40
CA SER A 115 6.64 -18.12 12.42
C SER A 115 7.54 -18.62 11.30
N SER A 116 8.61 -19.29 11.66
CA SER A 116 9.62 -19.86 10.76
C SER A 116 9.11 -20.93 9.77
N ALA A 117 7.85 -21.30 9.84
CA ALA A 117 7.25 -22.32 8.99
C ALA A 117 6.76 -21.80 7.62
N ASN A 118 6.56 -20.48 7.45
CA ASN A 118 6.02 -19.90 6.22
C ASN A 118 6.87 -18.71 5.74
N PHE A 119 8.14 -18.92 5.50
CA PHE A 119 8.97 -17.94 4.79
C PHE A 119 8.60 -17.93 3.30
N THR A 120 7.37 -17.64 3.00
CA THR A 120 7.00 -17.25 1.65
C THR A 120 7.57 -15.85 1.46
N ARG A 121 8.43 -15.66 0.48
CA ARG A 121 8.97 -14.35 0.13
C ARG A 121 7.82 -13.46 -0.32
N THR A 122 7.21 -12.76 0.62
CA THR A 122 6.22 -11.75 0.28
C THR A 122 6.94 -10.61 -0.42
N PRO A 123 6.49 -10.20 -1.60
CA PRO A 123 7.10 -9.07 -2.28
C PRO A 123 7.00 -7.84 -1.38
N ILE A 124 8.08 -7.06 -1.34
CA ILE A 124 8.12 -5.79 -0.61
C ILE A 124 7.37 -4.76 -1.42
N PHE A 125 6.24 -4.30 -0.94
CA PHE A 125 5.40 -3.31 -1.62
C PHE A 125 5.66 -1.88 -1.18
N ALA A 126 6.22 -1.68 0.01
CA ALA A 126 6.59 -0.36 0.49
C ALA A 126 7.74 -0.42 1.48
N VAL A 127 8.38 0.72 1.71
CA VAL A 127 9.46 0.90 2.69
C VAL A 127 9.11 2.08 3.59
N LEU A 128 9.28 1.91 4.89
CA LEU A 128 9.08 2.95 5.88
C LEU A 128 10.20 3.99 5.81
N LEU A 129 9.85 5.27 5.71
CA LEU A 129 10.82 6.38 5.59
C LEU A 129 11.05 7.16 6.89
N GLU A 130 10.38 6.79 7.96
CA GLU A 130 10.55 7.41 9.26
C GLU A 130 10.57 6.35 10.37
N SER A 131 11.27 6.64 11.47
CA SER A 131 11.26 5.74 12.62
C SER A 131 9.99 5.95 13.45
N ILE A 132 9.45 4.86 13.98
CA ILE A 132 8.26 4.87 14.80
C ILE A 132 8.64 4.34 16.18
N THR A 133 8.48 5.17 17.19
CA THR A 133 8.60 4.77 18.59
C THR A 133 7.20 4.57 19.14
N THR A 134 6.84 3.35 19.46
CA THR A 134 5.61 2.91 20.13
C THR A 134 4.32 3.59 19.67
N SER A 135 3.51 2.92 18.87
CA SER A 135 2.12 3.35 18.68
C SER A 135 1.20 2.13 18.73
N THR A 136 0.15 2.23 19.50
CA THR A 136 -0.97 1.29 19.49
C THR A 136 -2.01 1.83 18.51
N GLY A 137 -2.01 1.32 17.29
CA GLY A 137 -3.02 1.68 16.29
C GLY A 137 -2.45 2.13 14.94
N ASN A 138 -3.36 2.31 13.99
CA ASN A 138 -3.02 2.78 12.65
C ASN A 138 -2.68 4.26 12.70
N VAL A 139 -1.49 4.62 12.25
CA VAL A 139 -1.04 6.01 12.20
C VAL A 139 -0.55 6.34 10.80
N SER A 140 -0.73 7.61 10.44
CA SER A 140 -0.22 8.14 9.18
C SER A 140 1.30 8.22 9.21
N ARG A 141 1.96 7.63 8.19
CA ARG A 141 3.43 7.54 8.10
C ARG A 141 3.94 7.82 6.70
N LYS A 142 5.21 8.27 6.65
CA LYS A 142 5.94 8.46 5.40
C LYS A 142 6.48 7.14 4.89
N ILE A 143 6.18 6.84 3.64
CA ILE A 143 6.61 5.61 2.99
C ILE A 143 7.10 5.87 1.57
N PHE A 144 7.82 4.89 1.02
CA PHE A 144 8.10 4.77 -0.40
C PHE A 144 7.39 3.54 -0.95
N ILE A 145 6.49 3.74 -1.92
CA ILE A 145 5.65 2.69 -2.53
C ILE A 145 6.38 2.08 -3.73
N ARG A 146 6.24 0.77 -3.86
CA ARG A 146 6.76 -0.04 -4.98
C ARG A 146 5.75 -1.12 -5.36
N ALA A 147 4.55 -0.72 -5.76
CA ALA A 147 3.46 -1.63 -6.13
C ALA A 147 3.58 -2.16 -7.58
N MET A 148 4.71 -1.89 -8.26
CA MET A 148 5.02 -2.38 -9.61
C MET A 148 6.18 -3.37 -9.57
#